data_40a8b6320e05cf5442a7737ceacba186
#
_entry.id   40a8b6320e05cf5442a7737ceacba186
#
_cell.length_a   1.000
_cell.length_b   1.000
_cell.length_c   1.000
_cell.angle_alpha   90.00
_cell.angle_beta   90.00
_cell.angle_gamma   90.00
#
_symmetry.space_group_name_H-M   'P 1'
#
loop_
_entity.id
_entity.type
_entity.pdbx_description
1 polymer ?
#
loop_
_entity_poly.entity_id
_entity_poly.type
_entity_poly.pdbx_seq_one_letter_code
_entity_poly.pdbx_strand_id
1 'polypeptide(L)'
;MLDRHLHPRIKPLLHQCVRVLDKPGITPDDLTLVGFAIGVLALPFLALGWYLAALVVILLNRLLDGLDGALARRRGLTDAGGFLDISLDFLFYALVPFGFILAAPEQNALAGGWLLFAFIGTGSSFLAFAALAAKHQIDNPGYAHKSFYYLGGLTEGTETILLFVLGCLFPAWFAWFAWIFGALCWMTTFTRVWSGYLTLKSLQRQ
;
A
#
# COMPACT_ATOMS: atom_id res chain seq x y z
N MET A 1 0.34 3.70 11.37
CA MET A 1 0.02 3.58 12.82
C MET A 1 -0.84 2.37 13.12
N LEU A 2 -1.92 2.15 12.43
CA LEU A 2 -2.81 0.99 12.63
C LEU A 2 -2.16 -0.34 12.25
N ASP A 3 -1.28 -0.38 11.26
CA ASP A 3 -0.51 -1.58 10.84
C ASP A 3 0.15 -2.27 12.04
N ARG A 4 0.73 -1.50 12.97
CA ARG A 4 1.39 -2.03 14.16
C ARG A 4 0.45 -2.81 15.09
N HIS A 5 -0.85 -2.46 15.10
CA HIS A 5 -1.85 -3.10 15.95
C HIS A 5 -2.65 -4.18 15.22
N LEU A 6 -2.86 -4.00 13.92
CA LEU A 6 -3.67 -4.90 13.10
C LEU A 6 -2.87 -6.13 12.65
N HIS A 7 -1.62 -5.92 12.23
CA HIS A 7 -0.76 -6.98 11.73
C HIS A 7 -0.59 -8.17 12.70
N PRO A 8 -0.36 -7.98 14.02
CA PRO A 8 -0.27 -9.11 14.96
C PRO A 8 -1.56 -9.91 15.11
N ARG A 9 -2.73 -9.27 14.91
CA ARG A 9 -4.05 -9.93 15.03
C ARG A 9 -4.43 -10.73 13.79
N ILE A 10 -4.03 -10.24 12.60
CA ILE A 10 -4.32 -10.90 11.32
C ILE A 10 -3.31 -12.02 11.04
N LYS A 11 -2.07 -11.89 11.53
CA LYS A 11 -0.99 -12.84 11.31
C LYS A 11 -1.34 -14.31 11.58
N PRO A 12 -2.01 -14.70 12.68
CA PRO A 12 -2.38 -16.10 12.93
C PRO A 12 -3.33 -16.66 11.88
N LEU A 13 -4.31 -15.85 11.43
CA LEU A 13 -5.26 -16.24 10.40
C LEU A 13 -4.57 -16.45 9.04
N LEU A 14 -3.73 -15.50 8.64
CA LEU A 14 -2.92 -15.61 7.41
C LEU A 14 -2.02 -16.86 7.44
N HIS A 15 -1.39 -17.17 8.58
CA HIS A 15 -0.57 -18.38 8.71
C HIS A 15 -1.37 -19.69 8.55
N GLN A 16 -2.63 -19.73 8.97
CA GLN A 16 -3.49 -20.90 8.75
C GLN A 16 -3.84 -21.04 7.26
N CYS A 17 -4.22 -19.93 6.60
CA CYS A 17 -4.52 -19.92 5.17
C CYS A 17 -3.30 -20.30 4.31
N VAL A 18 -2.12 -19.79 4.66
CA VAL A 18 -0.87 -20.09 3.97
C VAL A 18 -0.52 -21.61 4.04
N ARG A 19 -0.82 -22.30 5.15
CA ARG A 19 -0.60 -23.76 5.22
C ARG A 19 -1.37 -24.54 4.16
N VAL A 20 -2.55 -24.05 3.77
CA VAL A 20 -3.39 -24.68 2.73
C VAL A 20 -2.87 -24.32 1.33
N LEU A 21 -2.33 -23.12 1.16
CA LEU A 21 -1.79 -22.60 -0.10
C LEU A 21 -0.33 -23.04 -0.36
N ASP A 22 0.38 -23.49 0.67
CA ASP A 22 1.78 -23.93 0.56
C ASP A 22 1.88 -25.31 -0.13
N LYS A 23 1.51 -25.31 -1.41
CA LYS A 23 1.55 -26.48 -2.27
C LYS A 23 2.64 -26.33 -3.34
N PRO A 24 3.24 -27.43 -3.83
CA PRO A 24 4.10 -27.38 -5.00
C PRO A 24 3.36 -26.77 -6.19
N GLY A 25 3.96 -25.76 -6.83
CA GLY A 25 3.39 -25.09 -8.01
C GLY A 25 2.68 -23.77 -7.76
N ILE A 26 2.46 -23.34 -6.50
CA ILE A 26 1.98 -21.98 -6.18
C ILE A 26 3.16 -21.17 -5.63
N THR A 27 3.53 -20.09 -6.30
CA THR A 27 4.58 -19.18 -5.82
C THR A 27 3.98 -17.94 -5.15
N PRO A 28 4.73 -17.20 -4.30
CA PRO A 28 4.30 -15.89 -3.81
C PRO A 28 3.97 -14.93 -4.96
N ASP A 29 4.81 -14.91 -6.00
CA ASP A 29 4.66 -14.04 -7.17
C ASP A 29 3.35 -14.33 -7.93
N ASP A 30 2.93 -15.60 -8.01
CA ASP A 30 1.62 -15.96 -8.61
C ASP A 30 0.47 -15.33 -7.81
N LEU A 31 0.54 -15.35 -6.46
CA LEU A 31 -0.49 -14.74 -5.62
C LEU A 31 -0.51 -13.22 -5.78
N THR A 32 0.66 -12.58 -5.86
CA THR A 32 0.79 -11.13 -6.13
C THR A 32 0.15 -10.78 -7.47
N LEU A 33 0.47 -11.51 -8.54
CA LEU A 33 -0.08 -11.27 -9.89
C LEU A 33 -1.59 -11.50 -9.95
N VAL A 34 -2.08 -12.61 -9.38
CA VAL A 34 -3.53 -12.90 -9.32
C VAL A 34 -4.25 -11.87 -8.48
N GLY A 35 -3.67 -11.49 -7.34
CA GLY A 35 -4.21 -10.43 -6.47
C GLY A 35 -4.33 -9.10 -7.22
N PHE A 36 -3.28 -8.70 -7.94
CA PHE A 36 -3.29 -7.49 -8.73
C PHE A 36 -4.32 -7.55 -9.88
N ALA A 37 -4.39 -8.67 -10.61
CA ALA A 37 -5.36 -8.84 -11.68
C ALA A 37 -6.82 -8.71 -11.18
N ILE A 38 -7.12 -9.26 -9.99
CA ILE A 38 -8.41 -9.07 -9.32
C ILE A 38 -8.58 -7.60 -8.93
N GLY A 39 -7.54 -6.97 -8.36
CA GLY A 39 -7.57 -5.57 -7.94
C GLY A 39 -7.84 -4.59 -9.09
N VAL A 40 -7.34 -4.87 -10.30
CA VAL A 40 -7.58 -4.06 -11.50
C VAL A 40 -9.06 -3.99 -11.85
N LEU A 41 -9.86 -5.00 -11.52
CA LEU A 41 -11.31 -4.99 -11.72
C LEU A 41 -12.03 -3.91 -10.87
N ALA A 42 -11.38 -3.37 -9.84
CA ALA A 42 -11.93 -2.26 -9.09
C ALA A 42 -12.14 -1.02 -9.98
N LEU A 43 -11.27 -0.81 -10.98
CA LEU A 43 -11.36 0.34 -11.88
C LEU A 43 -12.69 0.39 -12.64
N PRO A 44 -13.05 -0.62 -13.47
CA PRO A 44 -14.33 -0.61 -14.17
C PRO A 44 -15.52 -0.64 -13.21
N PHE A 45 -15.47 -1.33 -12.08
CA PHE A 45 -16.57 -1.35 -11.13
C PHE A 45 -16.80 0.03 -10.50
N LEU A 46 -15.75 0.73 -10.12
CA LEU A 46 -15.85 2.12 -9.62
C LEU A 46 -16.39 3.04 -10.71
N ALA A 47 -15.82 3.00 -11.92
CA ALA A 47 -16.24 3.84 -13.05
C ALA A 47 -17.71 3.67 -13.39
N LEU A 48 -18.28 2.46 -13.23
CA LEU A 48 -19.69 2.15 -13.42
C LEU A 48 -20.57 2.44 -12.19
N GLY A 49 -20.00 2.95 -11.10
CA GLY A 49 -20.74 3.20 -9.84
C GLY A 49 -21.08 1.92 -9.05
N TRP A 50 -20.47 0.79 -9.37
CA TRP A 50 -20.71 -0.49 -8.66
C TRP A 50 -19.81 -0.61 -7.43
N TYR A 51 -19.98 0.32 -6.50
CA TYR A 51 -19.09 0.49 -5.35
C TYR A 51 -18.96 -0.75 -4.45
N LEU A 52 -20.04 -1.53 -4.27
CA LEU A 52 -19.98 -2.76 -3.48
C LEU A 52 -19.17 -3.86 -4.19
N ALA A 53 -19.29 -3.97 -5.52
CA ALA A 53 -18.48 -4.90 -6.29
C ALA A 53 -17.00 -4.49 -6.26
N ALA A 54 -16.73 -3.18 -6.39
CA ALA A 54 -15.38 -2.64 -6.23
C ALA A 54 -14.81 -2.94 -4.84
N LEU A 55 -15.60 -2.76 -3.78
CA LEU A 55 -15.19 -3.09 -2.41
C LEU A 55 -14.77 -4.55 -2.26
N VAL A 56 -15.55 -5.47 -2.81
CA VAL A 56 -15.23 -6.91 -2.76
C VAL A 56 -13.89 -7.20 -3.41
N VAL A 57 -13.63 -6.69 -4.62
CA VAL A 57 -12.35 -6.96 -5.31
C VAL A 57 -11.18 -6.24 -4.66
N ILE A 58 -11.37 -5.06 -4.06
CA ILE A 58 -10.37 -4.36 -3.26
C ILE A 58 -9.97 -5.22 -2.05
N LEU A 59 -10.94 -5.75 -1.31
CA LEU A 59 -10.67 -6.60 -0.15
C LEU A 59 -10.03 -7.93 -0.53
N LEU A 60 -10.44 -8.54 -1.65
CA LEU A 60 -9.81 -9.75 -2.17
C LEU A 60 -8.36 -9.51 -2.59
N ASN A 61 -8.08 -8.40 -3.27
CA ASN A 61 -6.71 -8.01 -3.60
C ASN A 61 -5.87 -7.87 -2.32
N ARG A 62 -6.35 -7.17 -1.29
CA ARG A 62 -5.61 -7.01 -0.02
C ARG A 62 -5.43 -8.33 0.75
N LEU A 63 -6.38 -9.24 0.65
CA LEU A 63 -6.24 -10.58 1.24
C LEU A 63 -5.12 -11.37 0.55
N LEU A 64 -5.09 -11.36 -0.79
CA LEU A 64 -4.07 -12.07 -1.57
C LEU A 64 -2.67 -11.48 -1.35
N ASP A 65 -2.54 -10.16 -1.27
CA ASP A 65 -1.32 -9.45 -0.90
C ASP A 65 -0.81 -9.85 0.51
N GLY A 66 -1.71 -9.94 1.48
CA GLY A 66 -1.33 -10.46 2.81
C GLY A 66 -0.86 -11.92 2.79
N LEU A 67 -1.44 -12.75 1.91
CA LEU A 67 -1.11 -14.16 1.76
C LEU A 67 0.22 -14.36 1.01
N ASP A 68 0.50 -13.58 -0.06
CA ASP A 68 1.78 -13.69 -0.78
C ASP A 68 2.95 -13.30 0.12
N GLY A 69 2.85 -12.20 0.85
CA GLY A 69 3.87 -11.82 1.82
C GLY A 69 4.05 -12.83 2.96
N ALA A 70 2.98 -13.48 3.41
CA ALA A 70 3.07 -14.54 4.41
C ALA A 70 3.73 -15.82 3.84
N LEU A 71 3.44 -16.16 2.58
CA LEU A 71 4.06 -17.29 1.87
C LEU A 71 5.54 -17.02 1.56
N ALA A 72 5.87 -15.80 1.11
CA ALA A 72 7.23 -15.35 0.84
C ALA A 72 8.11 -15.43 2.09
N ARG A 73 7.62 -14.95 3.24
CA ARG A 73 8.34 -15.07 4.52
C ARG A 73 8.59 -16.52 4.95
N ARG A 74 7.76 -17.46 4.53
CA ARG A 74 7.93 -18.89 4.84
C ARG A 74 8.90 -19.60 3.91
N ARG A 75 8.92 -19.24 2.61
CA ARG A 75 9.76 -19.88 1.59
C ARG A 75 11.11 -19.20 1.37
N GLY A 76 11.27 -17.99 1.86
CA GLY A 76 12.40 -17.11 1.64
C GLY A 76 12.02 -15.91 0.78
N LEU A 77 12.39 -14.73 1.24
CA LEU A 77 12.19 -13.48 0.53
C LEU A 77 13.12 -13.40 -0.68
N THR A 78 12.63 -12.88 -1.80
CA THR A 78 13.43 -12.62 -3.00
C THR A 78 13.34 -11.15 -3.38
N ASP A 79 14.42 -10.62 -3.97
CA ASP A 79 14.44 -9.21 -4.44
C ASP A 79 13.43 -9.01 -5.58
N ALA A 80 13.29 -10.00 -6.46
CA ALA A 80 12.33 -9.95 -7.57
C ALA A 80 10.89 -9.90 -7.07
N GLY A 81 10.54 -10.76 -6.09
CA GLY A 81 9.20 -10.77 -5.48
C GLY A 81 8.91 -9.46 -4.74
N GLY A 82 9.86 -8.95 -3.96
CA GLY A 82 9.71 -7.66 -3.28
C GLY A 82 9.56 -6.47 -4.25
N PHE A 83 10.27 -6.49 -5.39
CA PHE A 83 10.10 -5.48 -6.45
C PHE A 83 8.73 -5.57 -7.10
N LEU A 84 8.27 -6.78 -7.43
CA LEU A 84 6.96 -7.02 -8.04
C LEU A 84 5.84 -6.54 -7.12
N ASP A 85 5.85 -6.96 -5.87
CA ASP A 85 4.89 -6.64 -4.83
C ASP A 85 4.74 -5.11 -4.66
N ILE A 86 5.83 -4.41 -4.38
CA ILE A 86 5.78 -2.96 -4.15
C ILE A 86 5.35 -2.17 -5.39
N SER A 87 5.75 -2.63 -6.59
CA SER A 87 5.39 -1.96 -7.84
C SER A 87 3.89 -2.07 -8.12
N LEU A 88 3.33 -3.26 -7.95
CA LEU A 88 1.91 -3.52 -8.17
C LEU A 88 1.02 -2.88 -7.09
N ASP A 89 1.50 -2.81 -5.85
CA ASP A 89 0.84 -2.09 -4.77
C ASP A 89 0.68 -0.59 -5.07
N PHE A 90 1.73 0.08 -5.52
CA PHE A 90 1.64 1.50 -5.87
C PHE A 90 0.69 1.75 -7.04
N LEU A 91 0.69 0.85 -8.05
CA LEU A 91 -0.26 0.92 -9.15
C LEU A 91 -1.70 0.75 -8.66
N PHE A 92 -1.94 -0.23 -7.78
CA PHE A 92 -3.25 -0.47 -7.20
C PHE A 92 -3.75 0.72 -6.36
N TYR A 93 -2.88 1.31 -5.54
CA TYR A 93 -3.23 2.50 -4.74
C TYR A 93 -3.57 3.71 -5.61
N ALA A 94 -2.97 3.85 -6.78
CA ALA A 94 -3.32 4.91 -7.73
C ALA A 94 -4.62 4.60 -8.50
N LEU A 95 -4.86 3.33 -8.83
CA LEU A 95 -6.00 2.88 -9.60
C LEU A 95 -7.34 3.17 -8.90
N VAL A 96 -7.42 2.99 -7.57
CA VAL A 96 -8.68 3.18 -6.83
C VAL A 96 -9.15 4.64 -6.83
N PRO A 97 -8.34 5.66 -6.45
CA PRO A 97 -8.75 7.06 -6.57
C PRO A 97 -9.09 7.45 -8.02
N PHE A 98 -8.36 6.92 -8.99
CA PHE A 98 -8.64 7.15 -10.39
C PHE A 98 -10.02 6.60 -10.80
N GLY A 99 -10.39 5.42 -10.30
CA GLY A 99 -11.72 4.86 -10.48
C GLY A 99 -12.85 5.74 -9.92
N PHE A 100 -12.66 6.35 -8.75
CA PHE A 100 -13.59 7.32 -8.19
C PHE A 100 -13.67 8.62 -9.00
N ILE A 101 -12.57 9.07 -9.61
CA ILE A 101 -12.60 10.20 -10.57
C ILE A 101 -13.49 9.86 -11.75
N LEU A 102 -13.33 8.67 -12.35
CA LEU A 102 -14.12 8.22 -13.49
C LEU A 102 -15.60 8.07 -13.16
N ALA A 103 -15.94 7.66 -11.93
CA ALA A 103 -17.32 7.52 -11.47
C ALA A 103 -18.11 8.84 -11.44
N ALA A 104 -17.47 9.93 -11.02
CA ALA A 104 -18.08 11.25 -10.90
C ALA A 104 -17.03 12.36 -11.12
N PRO A 105 -16.62 12.61 -12.38
CA PRO A 105 -15.51 13.52 -12.68
C PRO A 105 -15.71 14.93 -12.13
N GLU A 106 -16.91 15.48 -12.26
CA GLU A 106 -17.23 16.83 -11.80
C GLU A 106 -17.04 17.01 -10.30
N GLN A 107 -17.33 15.99 -9.52
CA GLN A 107 -17.24 15.99 -8.06
C GLN A 107 -15.85 15.59 -7.56
N ASN A 108 -15.24 14.59 -8.21
CA ASN A 108 -14.08 13.87 -7.68
C ASN A 108 -12.75 14.23 -8.34
N ALA A 109 -12.73 14.92 -9.50
CA ALA A 109 -11.49 15.12 -10.26
C ALA A 109 -10.42 15.86 -9.44
N LEU A 110 -10.77 16.98 -8.81
CA LEU A 110 -9.80 17.76 -8.03
C LEU A 110 -9.35 17.02 -6.76
N ALA A 111 -10.29 16.43 -6.03
CA ALA A 111 -10.00 15.72 -4.79
C ALA A 111 -9.19 14.43 -5.04
N GLY A 112 -9.57 13.68 -6.07
CA GLY A 112 -8.83 12.48 -6.49
C GLY A 112 -7.45 12.82 -7.06
N GLY A 113 -7.33 13.89 -7.86
CA GLY A 113 -6.05 14.40 -8.34
C GLY A 113 -5.14 14.86 -7.21
N TRP A 114 -5.67 15.56 -6.20
CA TRP A 114 -4.98 15.91 -4.97
C TRP A 114 -4.45 14.67 -4.22
N LEU A 115 -5.30 13.64 -4.07
CA LEU A 115 -4.92 12.40 -3.41
C LEU A 115 -3.82 11.66 -4.18
N LEU A 116 -3.94 11.55 -5.51
CA LEU A 116 -2.90 10.96 -6.36
C LEU A 116 -1.57 11.71 -6.26
N PHE A 117 -1.61 13.04 -6.26
CA PHE A 117 -0.42 13.87 -6.05
C PHE A 117 0.21 13.64 -4.67
N ALA A 118 -0.60 13.47 -3.62
CA ALA A 118 -0.13 13.16 -2.29
C ALA A 118 0.49 11.74 -2.22
N PHE A 119 -0.05 10.76 -2.95
CA PHE A 119 0.51 9.41 -3.05
C PHE A 119 1.88 9.40 -3.76
N ILE A 120 2.10 10.25 -4.76
CA ILE A 120 3.43 10.44 -5.34
C ILE A 120 4.42 10.92 -4.26
N GLY A 121 4.03 11.89 -3.43
CA GLY A 121 4.87 12.39 -2.33
C GLY A 121 5.25 11.29 -1.32
N THR A 122 4.26 10.52 -0.84
CA THR A 122 4.51 9.44 0.12
C THR A 122 5.32 8.30 -0.49
N GLY A 123 5.01 7.90 -1.72
CA GLY A 123 5.67 6.81 -2.43
C GLY A 123 7.12 7.14 -2.78
N SER A 124 7.36 8.31 -3.41
CA SER A 124 8.72 8.73 -3.79
C SER A 124 9.63 8.92 -2.58
N SER A 125 9.15 9.56 -1.51
CA SER A 125 9.94 9.74 -0.28
C SER A 125 10.27 8.41 0.39
N PHE A 126 9.35 7.43 0.36
CA PHE A 126 9.59 6.10 0.88
C PHE A 126 10.64 5.34 0.06
N LEU A 127 10.45 5.25 -1.27
CA LEU A 127 11.33 4.47 -2.14
C LEU A 127 12.73 5.07 -2.22
N ALA A 128 12.85 6.41 -2.33
CA ALA A 128 14.14 7.08 -2.35
C ALA A 128 14.93 6.84 -1.06
N PHE A 129 14.26 6.93 0.09
CA PHE A 129 14.92 6.64 1.36
C PHE A 129 15.29 5.16 1.50
N ALA A 130 14.41 4.23 1.10
CA ALA A 130 14.66 2.80 1.17
C ALA A 130 15.88 2.39 0.32
N ALA A 131 16.02 2.95 -0.89
CA ALA A 131 17.18 2.70 -1.76
C ALA A 131 18.50 3.20 -1.14
N LEU A 132 18.48 4.39 -0.53
CA LEU A 132 19.67 4.95 0.13
C LEU A 132 20.00 4.22 1.45
N ALA A 133 18.98 3.82 2.21
CA ALA A 133 19.16 3.04 3.41
C ALA A 133 19.82 1.67 3.12
N ALA A 134 19.37 0.99 2.07
CA ALA A 134 19.99 -0.25 1.61
C ALA A 134 21.45 -0.05 1.19
N LYS A 135 21.75 1.04 0.43
CA LYS A 135 23.11 1.38 0.03
C LYS A 135 24.07 1.61 1.21
N HIS A 136 23.57 2.22 2.27
CA HIS A 136 24.36 2.56 3.48
C HIS A 136 24.23 1.52 4.59
N GLN A 137 23.59 0.37 4.33
CA GLN A 137 23.39 -0.71 5.31
C GLN A 137 22.79 -0.20 6.64
N ILE A 138 21.84 0.72 6.54
CA ILE A 138 21.18 1.29 7.72
C ILE A 138 20.16 0.26 8.23
N ASP A 139 20.45 -0.36 9.37
CA ASP A 139 19.54 -1.28 10.04
C ASP A 139 18.44 -0.54 10.81
N ASN A 140 17.21 -0.98 10.64
CA ASN A 140 16.09 -0.51 11.47
C ASN A 140 15.61 -1.64 12.39
N PRO A 141 16.02 -1.67 13.66
CA PRO A 141 15.67 -2.72 14.60
C PRO A 141 14.16 -2.86 14.86
N GLY A 142 13.36 -1.82 14.54
CA GLY A 142 11.90 -1.86 14.71
C GLY A 142 11.14 -2.64 13.63
N TYR A 143 11.78 -3.02 12.52
CA TYR A 143 11.13 -3.63 11.34
C TYR A 143 11.98 -4.72 10.67
N ALA A 144 12.68 -5.53 11.45
CA ALA A 144 13.58 -6.60 11.01
C ALA A 144 12.98 -7.64 10.05
N HIS A 145 11.67 -7.58 9.75
CA HIS A 145 10.94 -8.53 8.91
C HIS A 145 10.40 -7.92 7.61
N LYS A 146 10.78 -6.69 7.24
CA LYS A 146 10.41 -6.08 5.95
C LYS A 146 11.63 -5.98 5.05
N SER A 147 11.48 -6.31 3.79
CA SER A 147 12.53 -6.28 2.75
C SER A 147 13.11 -4.88 2.49
N PHE A 148 12.44 -3.82 2.96
CA PHE A 148 12.87 -2.42 2.79
C PHE A 148 12.88 -1.67 4.12
N TYR A 149 13.80 -0.71 4.25
CA TYR A 149 13.87 0.19 5.39
C TYR A 149 12.59 1.04 5.49
N TYR A 150 11.90 0.95 6.62
CA TYR A 150 10.60 1.57 6.82
C TYR A 150 10.67 2.79 7.72
N LEU A 151 10.49 3.98 7.14
CA LEU A 151 10.19 5.19 7.88
C LEU A 151 8.67 5.23 8.12
N GLY A 152 8.25 5.03 9.37
CA GLY A 152 6.84 5.11 9.76
C GLY A 152 6.21 6.45 9.38
N GLY A 153 4.93 6.45 9.03
CA GLY A 153 4.14 7.63 8.70
C GLY A 153 2.79 7.62 9.39
N LEU A 154 2.06 8.74 9.31
CA LEU A 154 0.67 8.83 9.75
C LEU A 154 -0.28 8.05 8.84
N THR A 155 0.08 7.97 7.54
CA THR A 155 -0.68 7.27 6.51
C THR A 155 0.16 6.10 6.00
N GLU A 156 -0.29 4.89 6.34
CA GLU A 156 0.31 3.61 5.95
C GLU A 156 -0.72 2.77 5.18
N GLY A 157 -0.42 1.53 4.87
CA GLY A 157 -1.28 0.65 4.09
C GLY A 157 -2.68 0.49 4.67
N THR A 158 -2.80 0.23 5.97
CA THR A 158 -4.11 0.04 6.64
C THR A 158 -4.98 1.28 6.55
N GLU A 159 -4.43 2.48 6.78
CA GLU A 159 -5.17 3.73 6.69
C GLU A 159 -5.64 4.00 5.25
N THR A 160 -4.81 3.66 4.25
CA THR A 160 -5.18 3.78 2.83
C THR A 160 -6.32 2.84 2.46
N ILE A 161 -6.27 1.58 2.93
CA ILE A 161 -7.36 0.62 2.69
C ILE A 161 -8.64 1.07 3.39
N LEU A 162 -8.56 1.61 4.61
CA LEU A 162 -9.72 2.18 5.30
C LEU A 162 -10.35 3.30 4.49
N LEU A 163 -9.56 4.20 3.90
CA LEU A 163 -10.04 5.24 2.99
C LEU A 163 -10.83 4.63 1.82
N PHE A 164 -10.32 3.57 1.18
CA PHE A 164 -10.98 2.92 0.04
C PHE A 164 -12.29 2.25 0.45
N VAL A 165 -12.31 1.59 1.60
CA VAL A 165 -13.53 0.99 2.18
C VAL A 165 -14.58 2.07 2.45
N LEU A 166 -14.20 3.17 3.11
CA LEU A 166 -15.11 4.28 3.39
C LEU A 166 -15.60 4.94 2.09
N GLY A 167 -14.74 5.12 1.10
CA GLY A 167 -15.13 5.64 -0.22
C GLY A 167 -16.16 4.74 -0.92
N CYS A 168 -16.00 3.42 -0.86
CA CYS A 168 -16.96 2.49 -1.45
C CYS A 168 -18.30 2.43 -0.69
N LEU A 169 -18.27 2.55 0.64
CA LEU A 169 -19.49 2.54 1.47
C LEU A 169 -20.24 3.88 1.43
N PHE A 170 -19.51 4.98 1.30
CA PHE A 170 -20.04 6.34 1.29
C PHE A 170 -19.51 7.15 0.09
N PRO A 171 -19.85 6.76 -1.17
CA PRO A 171 -19.24 7.32 -2.37
C PRO A 171 -19.47 8.83 -2.53
N ALA A 172 -20.59 9.35 -2.05
CA ALA A 172 -20.88 10.79 -2.07
C ALA A 172 -19.89 11.62 -1.19
N TRP A 173 -19.20 10.98 -0.24
CA TRP A 173 -18.25 11.62 0.66
C TRP A 173 -16.79 11.41 0.22
N PHE A 174 -16.55 10.68 -0.89
CA PHE A 174 -15.19 10.37 -1.34
C PHE A 174 -14.32 11.62 -1.49
N ALA A 175 -14.84 12.70 -2.08
CA ALA A 175 -14.09 13.94 -2.25
C ALA A 175 -13.58 14.49 -0.90
N TRP A 176 -14.39 14.49 0.14
CA TRP A 176 -13.99 14.93 1.48
C TRP A 176 -12.92 14.01 2.08
N PHE A 177 -13.11 12.71 1.97
CA PHE A 177 -12.12 11.73 2.42
C PHE A 177 -10.78 11.91 1.71
N ALA A 178 -10.80 12.15 0.40
CA ALA A 178 -9.61 12.35 -0.41
C ALA A 178 -8.86 13.64 -0.02
N TRP A 179 -9.56 14.75 0.24
CA TRP A 179 -8.94 15.99 0.71
C TRP A 179 -8.25 15.81 2.06
N ILE A 180 -8.94 15.22 3.03
CA ILE A 180 -8.42 15.01 4.38
C ILE A 180 -7.24 14.04 4.35
N PHE A 181 -7.40 12.90 3.68
CA PHE A 181 -6.37 11.88 3.63
C PHE A 181 -5.13 12.34 2.86
N GLY A 182 -5.31 13.08 1.76
CA GLY A 182 -4.22 13.68 1.02
C GLY A 182 -3.41 14.68 1.87
N ALA A 183 -4.08 15.49 2.73
CA ALA A 183 -3.39 16.36 3.67
C ALA A 183 -2.54 15.55 4.69
N LEU A 184 -3.08 14.45 5.22
CA LEU A 184 -2.33 13.54 6.11
C LEU A 184 -1.14 12.87 5.38
N CYS A 185 -1.29 12.53 4.10
CA CYS A 185 -0.20 12.03 3.27
C CYS A 185 0.91 13.08 3.10
N TRP A 186 0.58 14.36 2.92
CA TRP A 186 1.57 15.43 2.86
C TRP A 186 2.30 15.63 4.18
N MET A 187 1.61 15.52 5.31
CA MET A 187 2.28 15.53 6.63
C MET A 187 3.26 14.35 6.74
N THR A 188 2.85 13.15 6.31
CA THR A 188 3.72 11.97 6.27
C THR A 188 4.93 12.20 5.36
N THR A 189 4.72 12.74 4.17
CA THR A 189 5.79 13.07 3.21
C THR A 189 6.79 14.04 3.80
N PHE A 190 6.30 15.14 4.39
CA PHE A 190 7.17 16.14 5.02
C PHE A 190 8.03 15.54 6.14
N THR A 191 7.42 14.77 7.06
CA THR A 191 8.14 14.14 8.17
C THR A 191 9.17 13.11 7.66
N ARG A 192 8.84 12.34 6.61
CA ARG A 192 9.78 11.39 5.99
C ARG A 192 10.95 12.09 5.30
N VAL A 193 10.68 13.11 4.50
CA VAL A 193 11.74 13.87 3.82
C VAL A 193 12.67 14.52 4.84
N TRP A 194 12.11 15.16 5.86
CA TRP A 194 12.89 15.81 6.90
C TRP A 194 13.76 14.83 7.71
N SER A 195 13.15 13.78 8.24
CA SER A 195 13.88 12.77 9.05
C SER A 195 14.88 11.99 8.19
N GLY A 196 14.51 11.61 6.97
CA GLY A 196 15.41 10.94 6.04
C GLY A 196 16.63 11.78 5.67
N TYR A 197 16.42 13.07 5.38
CA TYR A 197 17.52 14.01 5.11
C TYR A 197 18.47 14.13 6.30
N LEU A 198 17.95 14.29 7.53
CA LEU A 198 18.79 14.40 8.73
C LEU A 198 19.57 13.11 8.98
N THR A 199 18.94 11.95 8.83
CA THR A 199 19.61 10.64 8.97
C THR A 199 20.76 10.49 8.00
N LEU A 200 20.53 10.75 6.70
CA LEU A 200 21.58 10.63 5.67
C LEU A 200 22.69 11.66 5.86
N LYS A 201 22.36 12.89 6.28
CA LYS A 201 23.35 13.93 6.57
C LYS A 201 24.24 13.58 7.76
N SER A 202 23.72 12.89 8.77
CA SER A 202 24.52 12.47 9.92
C SER A 202 25.56 11.41 9.55
N LEU A 203 25.27 10.53 8.58
CA LEU A 203 26.21 9.53 8.08
C LEU A 203 27.40 10.13 7.32
N GLN A 204 27.21 11.28 6.66
CA GLN A 204 28.29 11.96 5.93
C GLN A 204 29.30 12.69 6.84
N ARG A 205 29.00 12.80 8.13
CA ARG A 205 29.84 13.48 9.12
C ARG A 205 30.70 12.52 9.95
N GLN A 206 30.49 11.22 9.76
CA GLN A 206 31.31 10.13 10.32
C GLN A 206 32.36 9.68 9.31
#